data_720cee5163b4d09a05bb800705b6dced
#
_entry.id   720cee5163b4d09a05bb800705b6dced
#
_cell.length_a   1.000
_cell.length_b   1.000
_cell.length_c   1.000
_cell.angle_alpha   90.00
_cell.angle_beta   90.00
_cell.angle_gamma   90.00
#
_symmetry.space_group_name_H-M   'P 1'
#
loop_
_entity.id
_entity.type
_entity.pdbx_description
1 polymer ?
#
loop_
_entity_poly.entity_id
_entity_poly.type
_entity_poly.pdbx_seq_one_letter_code
_entity_poly.pdbx_strand_id
1 'polypeptide(L)'
;MRSIAVANQKGGVGKTTTSVNLAVGLARAGRRVCLVDLDPQAHATLHVGVAPGSHPVSAYDVLVGGQPLAAACVAAGENLCVVPSHIDLSAVEVSLTAKAGREAILKSRIEADPRCTGNAPAGENFDYMVIDCPPSLGLLSLNAMAAVDEVLLPLQPHFLALHGLSKLLETIELVAEHVNHRLKLLGVVLCMYEAGTRLANEVGRDVQGFFTASAEHHPAWAGARVFEARIRRNIRLAEAPSFGQSIFDYAPESNGAEDYAALAAEVDQAAAVVREVVRRVA
;
A
#
# COMPACT_ATOMS: atom_id res chain seq x y z
N MET A 1 1.29 13.47 6.94
CA MET A 1 1.66 12.33 6.07
C MET A 1 0.40 11.64 5.60
N ARG A 2 0.31 11.20 4.35
CA ARG A 2 -0.77 10.34 3.84
C ARG A 2 -0.32 8.88 3.87
N SER A 3 -1.16 7.98 4.38
CA SER A 3 -0.78 6.59 4.61
C SER A 3 -1.71 5.64 3.85
N ILE A 4 -1.13 4.72 3.08
CA ILE A 4 -1.85 3.83 2.15
C ILE A 4 -1.38 2.39 2.36
N ALA A 5 -2.29 1.48 2.69
CA ALA A 5 -2.02 0.05 2.65
C ALA A 5 -2.40 -0.53 1.29
N VAL A 6 -1.53 -1.31 0.68
CA VAL A 6 -1.82 -2.03 -0.56
C VAL A 6 -2.17 -3.46 -0.20
N ALA A 7 -3.44 -3.82 -0.31
CA ALA A 7 -3.96 -5.09 0.21
C ALA A 7 -4.80 -5.83 -0.83
N ASN A 8 -4.73 -7.15 -0.81
CA ASN A 8 -5.66 -8.08 -1.46
C ASN A 8 -5.38 -9.49 -0.95
N GLN A 9 -6.43 -10.27 -0.68
CA GLN A 9 -6.30 -11.66 -0.22
C GLN A 9 -5.72 -12.59 -1.28
N LYS A 10 -5.93 -12.28 -2.56
CA LYS A 10 -5.44 -13.11 -3.65
C LYS A 10 -3.94 -12.91 -3.86
N GLY A 11 -3.19 -14.00 -3.88
CA GLY A 11 -1.79 -14.00 -4.29
C GLY A 11 -1.64 -13.66 -5.78
N GLY A 12 -0.53 -13.03 -6.14
CA GLY A 12 -0.16 -12.78 -7.54
C GLY A 12 -0.96 -11.70 -8.27
N VAL A 13 -1.78 -10.88 -7.59
CA VAL A 13 -2.55 -9.78 -8.21
C VAL A 13 -1.74 -8.50 -8.42
N GLY A 14 -0.48 -8.47 -8.03
CA GLY A 14 0.41 -7.32 -8.19
C GLY A 14 0.47 -6.39 -6.97
N LYS A 15 0.17 -6.86 -5.73
CA LYS A 15 0.29 -6.05 -4.50
C LYS A 15 1.67 -5.44 -4.37
N THR A 16 2.69 -6.26 -4.20
CA THR A 16 4.08 -5.82 -4.02
C THR A 16 4.58 -4.97 -5.18
N THR A 17 4.27 -5.38 -6.42
CA THR A 17 4.61 -4.60 -7.62
C THR A 17 3.97 -3.20 -7.56
N THR A 18 2.72 -3.12 -7.10
CA THR A 18 2.01 -1.84 -6.95
C THR A 18 2.58 -1.03 -5.79
N SER A 19 2.83 -1.64 -4.63
CA SER A 19 3.40 -0.97 -3.45
C SER A 19 4.74 -0.31 -3.79
N VAL A 20 5.65 -1.07 -4.40
CA VAL A 20 6.99 -0.59 -4.77
C VAL A 20 6.90 0.49 -5.85
N ASN A 21 6.22 0.23 -6.96
CA ASN A 21 6.24 1.19 -8.08
C ASN A 21 5.39 2.44 -7.79
N LEU A 22 4.35 2.35 -6.95
CA LEU A 22 3.66 3.53 -6.42
C LEU A 22 4.59 4.36 -5.53
N ALA A 23 5.31 3.73 -4.59
CA ALA A 23 6.23 4.42 -3.70
C ALA A 23 7.36 5.11 -4.48
N VAL A 24 7.98 4.41 -5.43
CA VAL A 24 9.02 4.99 -6.29
C VAL A 24 8.46 6.10 -7.19
N GLY A 25 7.28 5.91 -7.78
CA GLY A 25 6.63 6.93 -8.62
C GLY A 25 6.35 8.23 -7.85
N LEU A 26 5.87 8.13 -6.61
CA LEU A 26 5.67 9.27 -5.71
C LEU A 26 7.02 9.92 -5.33
N ALA A 27 8.05 9.11 -5.04
CA ALA A 27 9.39 9.62 -4.71
C ALA A 27 10.01 10.39 -5.90
N ARG A 28 9.86 9.87 -7.12
CA ARG A 28 10.28 10.57 -8.36
C ARG A 28 9.51 11.86 -8.64
N ALA A 29 8.27 11.95 -8.13
CA ALA A 29 7.49 13.20 -8.15
C ALA A 29 7.91 14.18 -7.03
N GLY A 30 9.02 13.92 -6.33
CA GLY A 30 9.58 14.77 -5.29
C GLY A 30 8.91 14.60 -3.92
N ARG A 31 8.10 13.55 -3.71
CA ARG A 31 7.49 13.24 -2.40
C ARG A 31 8.43 12.40 -1.57
N ARG A 32 8.53 12.68 -0.27
CA ARG A 32 9.27 11.85 0.67
C ARG A 32 8.42 10.65 1.09
N VAL A 33 8.87 9.46 0.76
CA VAL A 33 8.09 8.23 0.88
C VAL A 33 8.77 7.23 1.81
N CYS A 34 7.99 6.65 2.73
CA CYS A 34 8.37 5.48 3.50
C CYS A 34 7.58 4.27 2.97
N LEU A 35 8.27 3.28 2.43
CA LEU A 35 7.72 1.98 2.07
C LEU A 35 7.89 1.04 3.26
N VAL A 36 6.82 0.40 3.73
CA VAL A 36 6.87 -0.60 4.81
C VAL A 36 6.50 -1.96 4.23
N ASP A 37 7.42 -2.92 4.30
CA ASP A 37 7.19 -4.28 3.83
C ASP A 37 6.72 -5.16 5.00
N LEU A 38 5.45 -5.58 4.99
CA LEU A 38 4.86 -6.47 6.01
C LEU A 38 4.67 -7.90 5.52
N ASP A 39 5.09 -8.23 4.28
CA ASP A 39 5.03 -9.61 3.82
C ASP A 39 6.30 -10.36 4.31
N PRO A 40 6.17 -11.49 5.06
CA PRO A 40 7.31 -12.30 5.47
C PRO A 40 8.19 -12.79 4.31
N GLN A 41 7.67 -12.79 3.08
CA GLN A 41 8.45 -13.13 1.90
C GLN A 41 9.43 -12.04 1.47
N ALA A 42 9.36 -10.83 2.05
CA ALA A 42 10.25 -9.70 1.83
C ALA A 42 10.42 -9.29 0.35
N HIS A 43 9.38 -9.48 -0.45
CA HIS A 43 9.45 -9.19 -1.88
C HIS A 43 9.54 -7.69 -2.19
N ALA A 44 8.89 -6.82 -1.39
CA ALA A 44 9.03 -5.37 -1.57
C ALA A 44 10.44 -4.90 -1.19
N THR A 45 11.01 -5.47 -0.13
CA THR A 45 12.38 -5.24 0.32
C THR A 45 13.39 -5.59 -0.79
N LEU A 46 13.28 -6.80 -1.35
CA LEU A 46 14.12 -7.24 -2.48
C LEU A 46 13.94 -6.36 -3.72
N HIS A 47 12.73 -5.98 -4.03
CA HIS A 47 12.37 -5.22 -5.23
C HIS A 47 12.96 -3.80 -5.22
N VAL A 48 13.24 -3.23 -4.05
CA VAL A 48 13.94 -1.93 -3.93
C VAL A 48 15.46 -2.08 -3.72
N GLY A 49 16.03 -3.26 -3.96
CA GLY A 49 17.45 -3.51 -3.91
C GLY A 49 18.04 -3.72 -2.52
N VAL A 50 17.20 -3.89 -1.50
CA VAL A 50 17.64 -4.18 -0.13
C VAL A 50 17.58 -5.69 0.10
N ALA A 51 18.70 -6.30 0.52
CA ALA A 51 18.72 -7.73 0.85
C ALA A 51 18.06 -7.97 2.21
N PRO A 52 17.07 -8.89 2.33
CA PRO A 52 16.48 -9.25 3.62
C PRO A 52 17.56 -9.70 4.61
N GLY A 53 17.47 -9.22 5.85
CA GLY A 53 18.46 -9.52 6.89
C GLY A 53 19.78 -8.74 6.78
N SER A 54 19.98 -7.90 5.77
CA SER A 54 21.18 -7.04 5.68
C SER A 54 21.15 -5.86 6.65
N HIS A 55 19.98 -5.48 7.15
CA HIS A 55 19.81 -4.44 8.14
C HIS A 55 19.51 -5.04 9.52
N PRO A 56 20.08 -4.52 10.61
CA PRO A 56 19.93 -5.10 11.96
C PRO A 56 18.52 -4.98 12.54
N VAL A 57 17.70 -4.08 12.03
CA VAL A 57 16.31 -3.84 12.48
C VAL A 57 15.37 -3.98 11.31
N SER A 58 14.38 -4.84 11.46
CA SER A 58 13.34 -5.14 10.45
C SER A 58 11.94 -4.73 10.95
N ALA A 59 10.92 -4.89 10.12
CA ALA A 59 9.53 -4.72 10.51
C ALA A 59 9.12 -5.67 11.67
N TYR A 60 9.74 -6.85 11.77
CA TYR A 60 9.54 -7.75 12.91
C TYR A 60 10.02 -7.11 14.22
N ASP A 61 11.20 -6.50 14.24
CA ASP A 61 11.75 -5.86 15.43
C ASP A 61 10.94 -4.62 15.85
N VAL A 62 10.34 -3.93 14.88
CA VAL A 62 9.38 -2.83 15.14
C VAL A 62 8.12 -3.35 15.82
N LEU A 63 7.53 -4.45 15.32
CA LEU A 63 6.27 -4.99 15.82
C LEU A 63 6.44 -5.76 17.14
N VAL A 64 7.43 -6.63 17.22
CA VAL A 64 7.64 -7.57 18.33
C VAL A 64 8.74 -7.07 19.27
N GLY A 65 9.87 -6.65 18.73
CA GLY A 65 11.05 -6.22 19.50
C GLY A 65 10.91 -4.81 20.11
N GLY A 66 9.88 -4.07 19.76
CA GLY A 66 9.64 -2.74 20.31
C GLY A 66 10.55 -1.65 19.77
N GLN A 67 11.32 -1.93 18.72
CA GLN A 67 12.21 -0.96 18.10
C GLN A 67 11.44 0.22 17.48
N PRO A 68 12.01 1.43 17.51
CA PRO A 68 11.40 2.58 16.84
C PRO A 68 11.43 2.40 15.31
N LEU A 69 10.40 2.91 14.62
CA LEU A 69 10.31 2.84 13.17
C LEU A 69 11.55 3.47 12.49
N ALA A 70 12.06 4.55 13.06
CA ALA A 70 13.26 5.22 12.57
C ALA A 70 14.49 4.30 12.47
N ALA A 71 14.64 3.37 13.42
CA ALA A 71 15.77 2.45 13.44
C ALA A 71 15.69 1.38 12.33
N ALA A 72 14.51 1.13 11.79
CA ALA A 72 14.28 0.18 10.71
C ALA A 72 14.34 0.81 9.30
N CYS A 73 14.39 2.15 9.20
CA CYS A 73 14.37 2.82 7.89
C CYS A 73 15.73 2.72 7.18
N VAL A 74 15.73 2.12 6.00
CA VAL A 74 16.88 1.99 5.10
C VAL A 74 16.66 2.86 3.87
N ALA A 75 17.63 3.67 3.47
CA ALA A 75 17.54 4.43 2.22
C ALA A 75 17.48 3.46 1.03
N ALA A 76 16.48 3.64 0.16
CA ALA A 76 16.24 2.78 -1.00
C ALA A 76 16.18 3.57 -2.31
N GLY A 77 16.55 4.86 -2.27
CA GLY A 77 16.57 5.77 -3.42
C GLY A 77 16.42 7.22 -2.97
N GLU A 78 16.43 8.11 -3.93
CA GLU A 78 16.14 9.52 -3.68
C GLU A 78 14.70 9.67 -3.18
N ASN A 79 14.51 10.36 -2.06
CA ASN A 79 13.22 10.55 -1.39
C ASN A 79 12.49 9.26 -0.96
N LEU A 80 13.14 8.10 -0.99
CA LEU A 80 12.57 6.82 -0.62
C LEU A 80 13.38 6.13 0.46
N CYS A 81 12.73 5.70 1.53
CA CYS A 81 13.25 4.70 2.44
C CYS A 81 12.33 3.48 2.50
N VAL A 82 12.88 2.33 2.90
CA VAL A 82 12.13 1.11 3.17
C VAL A 82 12.33 0.67 4.60
N VAL A 83 11.26 0.22 5.24
CA VAL A 83 11.31 -0.60 6.46
C VAL A 83 11.29 -2.05 5.99
N PRO A 84 12.44 -2.76 6.06
CA PRO A 84 12.57 -4.06 5.42
C PRO A 84 11.81 -5.14 6.19
N SER A 85 11.28 -6.10 5.45
CA SER A 85 10.70 -7.32 5.99
C SER A 85 11.78 -8.35 6.34
N HIS A 86 11.39 -9.31 7.17
CA HIS A 86 12.16 -10.50 7.49
C HIS A 86 11.25 -11.70 7.64
N ILE A 87 11.77 -12.91 7.40
CA ILE A 87 11.01 -14.16 7.52
C ILE A 87 10.39 -14.36 8.92
N ASP A 88 10.99 -13.78 9.94
CA ASP A 88 10.50 -13.82 11.32
C ASP A 88 9.12 -13.18 11.48
N LEU A 89 8.69 -12.32 10.54
CA LEU A 89 7.29 -11.83 10.50
C LEU A 89 6.26 -12.96 10.44
N SER A 90 6.63 -14.15 9.95
CA SER A 90 5.78 -15.34 10.01
C SER A 90 5.41 -15.76 11.44
N ALA A 91 6.24 -15.40 12.42
CA ALA A 91 6.00 -15.72 13.84
C ALA A 91 5.22 -14.63 14.61
N VAL A 92 4.88 -13.51 13.98
CA VAL A 92 4.22 -12.36 14.65
C VAL A 92 2.91 -12.76 15.32
N GLU A 93 2.08 -13.57 14.70
CA GLU A 93 0.79 -14.01 15.28
C GLU A 93 1.00 -14.78 16.59
N VAL A 94 2.00 -15.67 16.61
CA VAL A 94 2.35 -16.45 17.81
C VAL A 94 2.97 -15.55 18.87
N SER A 95 3.95 -14.71 18.46
CA SER A 95 4.69 -13.82 19.39
C SER A 95 3.81 -12.79 20.07
N LEU A 96 2.74 -12.36 19.43
CA LEU A 96 1.83 -11.34 19.93
C LEU A 96 0.49 -11.89 20.44
N THR A 97 0.31 -13.21 20.52
CA THR A 97 -0.97 -13.84 20.88
C THR A 97 -1.54 -13.30 22.21
N ALA A 98 -0.72 -13.16 23.23
CA ALA A 98 -1.13 -12.69 24.55
C ALA A 98 -1.12 -11.16 24.71
N LYS A 99 -0.72 -10.40 23.69
CA LYS A 99 -0.58 -8.94 23.79
C LYS A 99 -1.90 -8.25 23.47
N ALA A 100 -2.43 -7.49 24.44
CA ALA A 100 -3.59 -6.63 24.23
C ALA A 100 -3.24 -5.49 23.26
N GLY A 101 -4.15 -5.12 22.36
CA GLY A 101 -3.95 -4.09 21.34
C GLY A 101 -2.92 -4.47 20.27
N ARG A 102 -2.67 -5.76 20.09
CA ARG A 102 -1.68 -6.29 19.12
C ARG A 102 -1.97 -5.89 17.68
N GLU A 103 -3.21 -5.57 17.36
CA GLU A 103 -3.66 -5.10 16.05
C GLU A 103 -3.24 -3.66 15.73
N ALA A 104 -2.88 -2.86 16.75
CA ALA A 104 -2.54 -1.44 16.62
C ALA A 104 -1.08 -1.10 16.95
N ILE A 105 -0.20 -2.11 17.03
CA ILE A 105 1.21 -1.88 17.39
C ILE A 105 1.90 -1.01 16.34
N LEU A 106 1.74 -1.33 15.05
CA LEU A 106 2.33 -0.54 13.97
C LEU A 106 1.86 0.92 14.01
N LYS A 107 0.56 1.15 14.24
CA LYS A 107 0.01 2.49 14.44
C LYS A 107 0.76 3.26 15.52
N SER A 108 0.94 2.66 16.70
CA SER A 108 1.65 3.30 17.80
C SER A 108 3.11 3.62 17.44
N ARG A 109 3.78 2.77 16.64
CA ARG A 109 5.16 3.03 16.18
C ARG A 109 5.24 4.17 15.17
N ILE A 110 4.27 4.27 14.28
CA ILE A 110 4.15 5.35 13.31
C ILE A 110 3.85 6.68 14.03
N GLU A 111 2.92 6.69 14.97
CA GLU A 111 2.55 7.87 15.76
C GLU A 111 3.71 8.36 16.66
N ALA A 112 4.60 7.47 17.06
CA ALA A 112 5.79 7.82 17.84
C ALA A 112 6.96 8.37 16.99
N ASP A 113 6.93 8.25 15.65
CA ASP A 113 7.99 8.76 14.77
C ASP A 113 7.68 10.21 14.34
N PRO A 114 8.51 11.19 14.70
CA PRO A 114 8.30 12.60 14.34
C PRO A 114 8.17 12.84 12.84
N ARG A 115 8.86 12.04 12.00
CA ARG A 115 8.81 12.14 10.53
C ARG A 115 7.44 11.78 9.96
N CYS A 116 6.70 10.93 10.66
CA CYS A 116 5.35 10.51 10.28
C CYS A 116 4.27 11.50 10.75
N THR A 117 4.52 12.23 11.84
CA THR A 117 3.56 13.13 12.47
C THR A 117 3.74 14.60 12.08
N GLY A 118 4.75 14.91 11.27
CA GLY A 118 5.04 16.28 10.84
C GLY A 118 5.84 17.10 11.85
N ASN A 119 6.39 16.45 12.89
CA ASN A 119 7.14 17.08 13.97
C ASN A 119 8.68 16.96 13.80
N ALA A 120 9.15 16.37 12.71
CA ALA A 120 10.57 16.33 12.39
C ALA A 120 11.04 17.68 11.78
N PRO A 121 12.35 17.93 11.74
CA PRO A 121 12.91 19.10 11.09
C PRO A 121 12.40 19.29 9.65
N ALA A 122 12.43 20.53 9.15
CA ALA A 122 12.00 20.82 7.79
C ALA A 122 12.79 19.97 6.78
N GLY A 123 12.07 19.33 5.86
CA GLY A 123 12.68 18.44 4.88
C GLY A 123 12.90 16.99 5.34
N GLU A 124 12.56 16.63 6.57
CA GLU A 124 12.68 15.24 7.06
C GLU A 124 11.34 14.52 7.16
N ASN A 125 10.23 15.25 7.18
CA ASN A 125 8.89 14.66 7.27
C ASN A 125 8.54 13.85 6.02
N PHE A 126 7.91 12.70 6.20
CA PHE A 126 7.33 11.94 5.10
C PHE A 126 6.05 12.59 4.59
N ASP A 127 5.90 12.63 3.26
CA ASP A 127 4.64 13.01 2.60
C ASP A 127 3.71 11.80 2.52
N TYR A 128 4.29 10.63 2.25
CA TYR A 128 3.59 9.37 2.07
C TYR A 128 4.20 8.21 2.86
N MET A 129 3.32 7.32 3.32
CA MET A 129 3.67 5.97 3.73
C MET A 129 2.90 4.99 2.88
N VAL A 130 3.59 4.02 2.27
CA VAL A 130 2.99 2.92 1.52
C VAL A 130 3.32 1.63 2.24
N ILE A 131 2.31 0.82 2.58
CA ILE A 131 2.49 -0.45 3.29
C ILE A 131 2.14 -1.60 2.35
N ASP A 132 3.12 -2.47 2.06
CA ASP A 132 2.88 -3.72 1.34
C ASP A 132 2.37 -4.79 2.29
N CYS A 133 1.17 -5.32 2.00
CA CYS A 133 0.51 -6.30 2.85
C CYS A 133 0.69 -7.73 2.33
N PRO A 134 0.81 -8.74 3.22
CA PRO A 134 0.81 -10.14 2.84
C PRO A 134 -0.53 -10.55 2.21
N PRO A 135 -0.60 -11.71 1.52
CA PRO A 135 -1.83 -12.19 0.89
C PRO A 135 -2.82 -12.83 1.88
N SER A 136 -2.78 -12.45 3.13
CA SER A 136 -3.67 -12.94 4.19
C SER A 136 -4.30 -11.77 4.94
N LEU A 137 -5.48 -12.00 5.54
CA LEU A 137 -6.12 -11.02 6.45
C LEU A 137 -5.78 -11.33 7.92
N GLY A 138 -4.56 -11.78 8.19
CA GLY A 138 -4.06 -12.02 9.54
C GLY A 138 -3.62 -10.74 10.26
N LEU A 139 -2.94 -10.91 11.38
CA LEU A 139 -2.53 -9.82 12.27
C LEU A 139 -1.66 -8.76 11.59
N LEU A 140 -0.82 -9.13 10.60
CA LEU A 140 0.00 -8.19 9.84
C LEU A 140 -0.86 -7.24 9.00
N SER A 141 -1.84 -7.77 8.26
CA SER A 141 -2.79 -6.95 7.49
C SER A 141 -3.67 -6.08 8.37
N LEU A 142 -4.09 -6.58 9.55
CA LEU A 142 -4.82 -5.79 10.53
C LEU A 142 -3.97 -4.64 11.07
N ASN A 143 -2.68 -4.88 11.38
CA ASN A 143 -1.75 -3.80 11.77
C ASN A 143 -1.59 -2.75 10.67
N ALA A 144 -1.49 -3.16 9.41
CA ALA A 144 -1.46 -2.23 8.28
C ALA A 144 -2.72 -1.35 8.24
N MET A 145 -3.91 -1.98 8.24
CA MET A 145 -5.19 -1.26 8.15
C MET A 145 -5.46 -0.39 9.39
N ALA A 146 -5.03 -0.82 10.58
CA ALA A 146 -5.13 -0.02 11.80
C ALA A 146 -4.26 1.25 11.75
N ALA A 147 -3.16 1.21 11.00
CA ALA A 147 -2.14 2.25 10.95
C ALA A 147 -2.30 3.27 9.82
N VAL A 148 -3.12 2.99 8.81
CA VAL A 148 -3.27 3.84 7.62
C VAL A 148 -4.62 4.56 7.56
N ASP A 149 -4.69 5.61 6.76
CA ASP A 149 -5.94 6.30 6.45
C ASP A 149 -6.66 5.67 5.25
N GLU A 150 -5.92 5.03 4.34
CA GLU A 150 -6.47 4.55 3.08
C GLU A 150 -5.98 3.15 2.69
N VAL A 151 -6.83 2.40 1.98
CA VAL A 151 -6.51 1.12 1.37
C VAL A 151 -6.60 1.22 -0.14
N LEU A 152 -5.55 0.81 -0.85
CA LEU A 152 -5.53 0.64 -2.30
C LEU A 152 -5.61 -0.86 -2.63
N LEU A 153 -6.53 -1.24 -3.54
CA LEU A 153 -6.75 -2.62 -3.92
C LEU A 153 -6.29 -2.89 -5.35
N PRO A 154 -5.13 -3.50 -5.58
CA PRO A 154 -4.79 -4.09 -6.86
C PRO A 154 -5.73 -5.25 -7.17
N LEU A 155 -6.39 -5.22 -8.34
CA LEU A 155 -7.36 -6.21 -8.77
C LEU A 155 -7.06 -6.68 -10.19
N GLN A 156 -6.89 -7.98 -10.37
CA GLN A 156 -6.85 -8.55 -11.70
C GLN A 156 -8.28 -8.71 -12.22
N PRO A 157 -8.63 -8.14 -13.39
CA PRO A 157 -9.98 -8.25 -13.95
C PRO A 157 -10.24 -9.67 -14.49
N HIS A 158 -10.93 -10.48 -13.70
CA HIS A 158 -11.39 -11.83 -14.05
C HIS A 158 -12.76 -12.10 -13.45
N PHE A 159 -13.42 -13.17 -13.88
CA PHE A 159 -14.80 -13.51 -13.51
C PHE A 159 -15.09 -13.53 -11.99
N LEU A 160 -14.15 -13.98 -11.18
CA LEU A 160 -14.32 -14.05 -9.70
C LEU A 160 -13.80 -12.80 -8.96
N ALA A 161 -13.48 -11.72 -9.68
CA ALA A 161 -12.88 -10.52 -9.06
C ALA A 161 -13.82 -9.88 -8.03
N LEU A 162 -15.10 -9.74 -8.33
CA LEU A 162 -16.11 -9.17 -7.44
C LEU A 162 -16.32 -9.99 -6.17
N HIS A 163 -16.30 -11.32 -6.27
CA HIS A 163 -16.47 -12.19 -5.09
C HIS A 163 -15.31 -12.04 -4.09
N GLY A 164 -14.07 -11.95 -4.58
CA GLY A 164 -12.91 -11.66 -3.71
C GLY A 164 -12.93 -10.26 -3.12
N LEU A 165 -13.44 -9.29 -3.88
CA LEU A 165 -13.58 -7.91 -3.45
C LEU A 165 -14.55 -7.77 -2.26
N SER A 166 -15.72 -8.42 -2.29
CA SER A 166 -16.73 -8.31 -1.23
C SER A 166 -16.17 -8.69 0.14
N LYS A 167 -15.46 -9.81 0.25
CA LYS A 167 -14.85 -10.25 1.52
C LYS A 167 -13.82 -9.27 2.07
N LEU A 168 -13.07 -8.64 1.19
CA LEU A 168 -12.07 -7.65 1.59
C LEU A 168 -12.74 -6.35 2.03
N LEU A 169 -13.82 -5.93 1.37
CA LEU A 169 -14.63 -4.78 1.77
C LEU A 169 -15.27 -4.98 3.14
N GLU A 170 -15.84 -6.15 3.42
CA GLU A 170 -16.35 -6.51 4.75
C GLU A 170 -15.26 -6.37 5.82
N THR A 171 -14.03 -6.80 5.51
CA THR A 171 -12.91 -6.65 6.46
C THR A 171 -12.53 -5.19 6.67
N ILE A 172 -12.48 -4.38 5.61
CA ILE A 172 -12.19 -2.94 5.72
C ILE A 172 -13.26 -2.25 6.57
N GLU A 173 -14.53 -2.60 6.39
CA GLU A 173 -15.64 -2.06 7.16
C GLU A 173 -15.52 -2.42 8.64
N LEU A 174 -15.28 -3.69 8.97
CA LEU A 174 -15.06 -4.14 10.36
C LEU A 174 -13.88 -3.41 11.02
N VAL A 175 -12.78 -3.22 10.29
CA VAL A 175 -11.63 -2.45 10.81
C VAL A 175 -11.99 -0.97 10.98
N ALA A 176 -12.72 -0.38 10.03
CA ALA A 176 -13.19 1.01 10.15
C ALA A 176 -14.12 1.23 11.32
N GLU A 177 -15.01 0.28 11.59
CA GLU A 177 -15.95 0.37 12.71
C GLU A 177 -15.33 0.14 14.10
N HIS A 178 -14.36 -0.77 14.21
CA HIS A 178 -13.91 -1.25 15.52
C HIS A 178 -12.47 -0.87 15.89
N VAL A 179 -11.63 -0.55 14.90
CA VAL A 179 -10.18 -0.38 15.11
C VAL A 179 -9.68 1.00 14.63
N ASN A 180 -10.08 1.42 13.44
CA ASN A 180 -9.58 2.64 12.82
C ASN A 180 -10.67 3.39 12.07
N HIS A 181 -11.43 4.24 12.77
CA HIS A 181 -12.57 5.01 12.24
C HIS A 181 -12.20 5.98 11.09
N ARG A 182 -10.91 6.20 10.83
CA ARG A 182 -10.45 7.02 9.68
C ARG A 182 -10.20 6.21 8.43
N LEU A 183 -10.15 4.87 8.55
CA LEU A 183 -9.84 3.98 7.43
C LEU A 183 -10.88 4.10 6.34
N LYS A 184 -10.42 4.32 5.11
CA LYS A 184 -11.26 4.37 3.91
C LYS A 184 -10.65 3.57 2.79
N LEU A 185 -11.49 3.07 1.92
CA LEU A 185 -11.05 2.55 0.64
C LEU A 185 -10.72 3.72 -0.30
N LEU A 186 -9.46 3.83 -0.70
CA LEU A 186 -9.01 4.80 -1.70
C LEU A 186 -9.56 4.44 -3.08
N GLY A 187 -9.53 3.14 -3.42
CA GLY A 187 -10.05 2.63 -4.68
C GLY A 187 -9.38 1.34 -5.14
N VAL A 188 -9.74 0.95 -6.35
CA VAL A 188 -9.26 -0.24 -7.03
C VAL A 188 -8.41 0.13 -8.25
N VAL A 189 -7.21 -0.41 -8.36
CA VAL A 189 -6.38 -0.34 -9.58
C VAL A 189 -6.45 -1.68 -10.31
N LEU A 190 -6.82 -1.65 -11.59
CA LEU A 190 -6.86 -2.85 -12.43
C LEU A 190 -5.45 -3.21 -12.87
N CYS A 191 -4.97 -4.37 -12.42
CA CYS A 191 -3.63 -4.90 -12.72
C CYS A 191 -3.71 -6.06 -13.71
N MET A 192 -2.61 -6.30 -14.45
CA MET A 192 -2.55 -7.28 -15.54
C MET A 192 -3.69 -7.07 -16.54
N TYR A 193 -4.00 -5.81 -16.77
CA TYR A 193 -5.08 -5.39 -17.65
C TYR A 193 -4.73 -5.70 -19.11
N GLU A 194 -5.67 -6.35 -19.80
CA GLU A 194 -5.55 -6.64 -21.22
C GLU A 194 -6.53 -5.75 -22.00
N ALA A 195 -5.98 -4.71 -22.62
CA ALA A 195 -6.78 -3.76 -23.39
C ALA A 195 -7.52 -4.48 -24.52
N GLY A 196 -8.79 -4.08 -24.73
CA GLY A 196 -9.65 -4.65 -25.77
C GLY A 196 -10.42 -5.91 -25.39
N THR A 197 -10.19 -6.49 -24.21
CA THR A 197 -11.03 -7.60 -23.74
C THR A 197 -12.35 -7.08 -23.15
N ARG A 198 -13.48 -7.70 -23.54
CA ARG A 198 -14.79 -7.38 -22.98
C ARG A 198 -14.81 -7.57 -21.46
N LEU A 199 -14.22 -8.68 -20.98
CA LEU A 199 -14.17 -9.02 -19.57
C LEU A 199 -13.52 -7.94 -18.72
N ALA A 200 -12.35 -7.39 -19.13
CA ALA A 200 -11.67 -6.37 -18.36
C ALA A 200 -12.48 -5.08 -18.23
N ASN A 201 -13.17 -4.69 -19.31
CA ASN A 201 -14.04 -3.51 -19.31
C ASN A 201 -15.32 -3.73 -18.50
N GLU A 202 -15.91 -4.92 -18.54
CA GLU A 202 -17.10 -5.28 -17.77
C GLU A 202 -16.76 -5.27 -16.27
N VAL A 203 -15.70 -5.96 -15.85
CA VAL A 203 -15.26 -5.98 -14.43
C VAL A 203 -15.02 -4.57 -13.89
N GLY A 204 -14.34 -3.70 -14.66
CA GLY A 204 -14.11 -2.32 -14.23
C GLY A 204 -15.42 -1.54 -14.03
N ARG A 205 -16.39 -1.68 -14.94
CA ARG A 205 -17.72 -1.06 -14.80
C ARG A 205 -18.52 -1.63 -13.65
N ASP A 206 -18.49 -2.95 -13.46
CA ASP A 206 -19.22 -3.62 -12.39
C ASP A 206 -18.69 -3.20 -11.01
N VAL A 207 -17.37 -3.11 -10.84
CA VAL A 207 -16.74 -2.60 -9.61
C VAL A 207 -17.13 -1.14 -9.36
N GLN A 208 -17.08 -0.29 -10.38
CA GLN A 208 -17.48 1.12 -10.24
C GLN A 208 -18.98 1.24 -9.93
N GLY A 209 -19.82 0.45 -10.60
CA GLY A 209 -21.26 0.39 -10.34
C GLY A 209 -21.58 -0.06 -8.92
N PHE A 210 -20.84 -1.06 -8.40
CA PHE A 210 -20.96 -1.51 -7.03
C PHE A 210 -20.65 -0.39 -6.02
N PHE A 211 -19.54 0.33 -6.20
CA PHE A 211 -19.21 1.44 -5.31
C PHE A 211 -20.26 2.55 -5.33
N THR A 212 -20.76 2.89 -6.52
CA THR A 212 -21.79 3.92 -6.65
C THR A 212 -23.11 3.50 -5.97
N ALA A 213 -23.51 2.24 -6.13
CA ALA A 213 -24.76 1.73 -5.55
C ALA A 213 -24.70 1.54 -4.02
N SER A 214 -23.52 1.27 -3.47
CA SER A 214 -23.34 0.98 -2.04
C SER A 214 -22.86 2.19 -1.21
N ALA A 215 -22.54 3.31 -1.85
CA ALA A 215 -21.90 4.47 -1.22
C ALA A 215 -22.69 5.04 -0.01
N GLU A 216 -24.03 5.07 -0.09
CA GLU A 216 -24.87 5.62 0.98
C GLU A 216 -24.91 4.74 2.24
N HIS A 217 -24.67 3.43 2.09
CA HIS A 217 -24.79 2.46 3.17
C HIS A 217 -23.43 2.11 3.80
N HIS A 218 -22.33 2.43 3.14
CA HIS A 218 -20.99 2.02 3.54
C HIS A 218 -19.99 3.19 3.51
N PRO A 219 -19.91 3.98 4.60
CA PRO A 219 -19.03 5.15 4.68
C PRO A 219 -17.55 4.85 4.42
N ALA A 220 -17.09 3.61 4.71
CA ALA A 220 -15.70 3.20 4.54
C ALA A 220 -15.25 3.19 3.07
N TRP A 221 -16.16 3.10 2.12
CA TRP A 221 -15.84 3.18 0.68
C TRP A 221 -16.75 4.11 -0.14
N ALA A 222 -17.47 5.01 0.53
CA ALA A 222 -18.33 5.99 -0.14
C ALA A 222 -17.60 6.86 -1.18
N GLY A 223 -16.29 7.09 -1.01
CA GLY A 223 -15.43 7.81 -1.95
C GLY A 223 -14.57 6.93 -2.85
N ALA A 224 -14.76 5.60 -2.79
CA ALA A 224 -13.95 4.66 -3.54
C ALA A 224 -14.22 4.73 -5.04
N ARG A 225 -13.18 4.50 -5.84
CA ARG A 225 -13.24 4.55 -7.30
C ARG A 225 -12.41 3.46 -7.94
N VAL A 226 -12.69 3.16 -9.18
CA VAL A 226 -11.73 2.46 -10.04
C VAL A 226 -10.81 3.51 -10.64
N PHE A 227 -9.50 3.39 -10.40
CA PHE A 227 -8.50 4.30 -10.96
C PHE A 227 -8.55 4.30 -12.49
N GLU A 228 -8.34 5.45 -13.11
CA GLU A 228 -8.21 5.55 -14.57
C GLU A 228 -6.92 4.89 -15.05
N ALA A 229 -5.86 5.03 -14.27
CA ALA A 229 -4.60 4.31 -14.47
C ALA A 229 -4.84 2.79 -14.38
N ARG A 230 -4.40 2.06 -15.39
CA ARG A 230 -4.55 0.60 -15.51
C ARG A 230 -3.20 -0.01 -15.77
N ILE A 231 -2.80 -0.96 -14.94
CA ILE A 231 -1.49 -1.60 -15.08
C ILE A 231 -1.61 -2.73 -16.10
N ARG A 232 -1.15 -2.46 -17.31
CA ARG A 232 -1.15 -3.43 -18.42
C ARG A 232 -0.25 -4.62 -18.10
N ARG A 233 -0.59 -5.78 -18.62
CA ARG A 233 0.30 -6.95 -18.56
C ARG A 233 1.61 -6.62 -19.23
N ASN A 234 2.73 -6.70 -18.47
CA ASN A 234 4.06 -6.35 -18.96
C ASN A 234 5.11 -7.26 -18.32
N ILE A 235 5.89 -7.94 -19.15
CA ILE A 235 6.93 -8.87 -18.67
C ILE A 235 8.03 -8.14 -17.87
N ARG A 236 8.31 -6.87 -18.20
CA ARG A 236 9.32 -6.08 -17.50
C ARG A 236 8.98 -5.86 -16.03
N LEU A 237 7.69 -5.80 -15.67
CA LEU A 237 7.23 -5.75 -14.29
C LEU A 237 7.51 -7.05 -13.51
N ALA A 238 7.58 -8.18 -14.20
CA ALA A 238 7.92 -9.46 -13.58
C ALA A 238 9.44 -9.67 -13.49
N GLU A 239 10.21 -9.07 -14.38
CA GLU A 239 11.67 -9.15 -14.44
C GLU A 239 12.34 -8.21 -13.43
N ALA A 240 11.87 -6.96 -13.30
CA ALA A 240 12.47 -5.90 -12.51
C ALA A 240 12.82 -6.30 -11.05
N PRO A 241 11.97 -7.04 -10.31
CA PRO A 241 12.29 -7.48 -8.96
C PRO A 241 13.55 -8.37 -8.88
N SER A 242 13.83 -9.16 -9.92
CA SER A 242 15.03 -10.03 -9.96
C SER A 242 16.33 -9.23 -10.02
N PHE A 243 16.26 -7.97 -10.38
CA PHE A 243 17.40 -7.05 -10.43
C PHE A 243 17.41 -6.07 -9.26
N GLY A 244 16.46 -6.18 -8.31
CA GLY A 244 16.32 -5.23 -7.21
C GLY A 244 16.02 -3.81 -7.67
N GLN A 245 15.27 -3.65 -8.76
CA GLN A 245 15.00 -2.37 -9.40
C GLN A 245 13.50 -2.12 -9.57
N SER A 246 13.08 -0.86 -9.41
CA SER A 246 11.74 -0.45 -9.81
C SER A 246 11.58 -0.55 -11.34
N ILE A 247 10.33 -0.52 -11.81
CA ILE A 247 10.08 -0.47 -13.26
C ILE A 247 10.67 0.80 -13.91
N PHE A 248 10.74 1.89 -13.16
CA PHE A 248 11.27 3.17 -13.62
C PHE A 248 12.79 3.13 -13.83
N ASP A 249 13.50 2.27 -13.10
CA ASP A 249 14.95 2.11 -13.21
C ASP A 249 15.30 0.97 -14.16
N TYR A 250 14.51 -0.13 -14.14
CA TYR A 250 14.74 -1.30 -14.98
C TYR A 250 14.35 -1.09 -16.45
N ALA A 251 13.18 -0.49 -16.70
CA ALA A 251 12.64 -0.28 -18.04
C ALA A 251 11.82 1.01 -18.13
N PRO A 252 12.48 2.19 -18.08
CA PRO A 252 11.82 3.49 -17.97
C PRO A 252 10.89 3.84 -19.13
N GLU A 253 11.14 3.29 -20.33
CA GLU A 253 10.32 3.52 -21.53
C GLU A 253 9.21 2.47 -21.72
N SER A 254 9.03 1.56 -20.75
CA SER A 254 8.01 0.52 -20.84
C SER A 254 6.62 1.05 -20.50
N ASN A 255 5.60 0.38 -21.06
CA ASN A 255 4.20 0.63 -20.65
C ASN A 255 4.00 0.49 -19.14
N GLY A 256 4.78 -0.37 -18.46
CA GLY A 256 4.70 -0.52 -17.02
C GLY A 256 5.15 0.72 -16.25
N ALA A 257 6.21 1.40 -16.74
CA ALA A 257 6.65 2.67 -16.16
C ALA A 257 5.63 3.78 -16.39
N GLU A 258 5.08 3.87 -17.61
CA GLU A 258 4.01 4.83 -17.92
C GLU A 258 2.78 4.60 -17.03
N ASP A 259 2.31 3.36 -16.90
CA ASP A 259 1.12 3.01 -16.13
C ASP A 259 1.28 3.35 -14.64
N TYR A 260 2.43 3.04 -14.03
CA TYR A 260 2.70 3.37 -12.63
C TYR A 260 2.98 4.86 -12.41
N ALA A 261 3.54 5.57 -13.39
CA ALA A 261 3.63 7.04 -13.33
C ALA A 261 2.24 7.69 -13.33
N ALA A 262 1.32 7.19 -14.17
CA ALA A 262 -0.06 7.65 -14.18
C ALA A 262 -0.77 7.34 -12.86
N LEU A 263 -0.60 6.15 -12.30
CA LEU A 263 -1.18 5.80 -10.99
C LEU A 263 -0.64 6.71 -9.87
N ALA A 264 0.66 6.94 -9.82
CA ALA A 264 1.27 7.81 -8.81
C ALA A 264 0.76 9.25 -8.93
N ALA A 265 0.63 9.77 -10.15
CA ALA A 265 0.08 11.11 -10.40
C ALA A 265 -1.40 11.19 -9.96
N GLU A 266 -2.21 10.19 -10.26
CA GLU A 266 -3.62 10.15 -9.88
C GLU A 266 -3.81 10.04 -8.36
N VAL A 267 -2.94 9.30 -7.66
CA VAL A 267 -2.92 9.22 -6.20
C VAL A 267 -2.50 10.56 -5.60
N ASP A 268 -1.48 11.23 -6.13
CA ASP A 268 -0.98 12.50 -5.61
C ASP A 268 -1.97 13.65 -5.83
N GLN A 269 -2.64 13.71 -6.99
CA GLN A 269 -3.67 14.71 -7.29
C GLN A 269 -4.87 14.60 -6.33
N ALA A 270 -5.31 13.41 -6.00
CA ALA A 270 -6.38 13.21 -5.02
C ALA A 270 -6.01 13.80 -3.64
N ALA A 271 -4.73 13.75 -3.25
CA ALA A 271 -4.24 14.39 -2.03
C ALA A 271 -4.29 15.92 -2.09
N ALA A 272 -4.00 16.51 -3.25
CA ALA A 272 -3.99 17.96 -3.42
C ALA A 272 -5.39 18.54 -3.25
N VAL A 273 -6.41 17.91 -3.80
CA VAL A 273 -7.82 18.31 -3.68
C VAL A 273 -8.25 18.30 -2.21
N VAL A 274 -7.94 17.24 -1.46
CA VAL A 274 -8.29 17.15 -0.04
C VAL A 274 -7.60 18.24 0.78
N ARG A 275 -6.31 18.50 0.54
CA ARG A 275 -5.55 19.55 1.24
C ARG A 275 -6.14 20.96 0.96
N GLU A 276 -6.58 21.21 -0.25
CA GLU A 276 -7.17 22.51 -0.63
C GLU A 276 -8.53 22.73 0.02
N VAL A 277 -9.37 21.68 0.08
CA VAL A 277 -10.68 21.73 0.77
C VAL A 277 -10.48 22.00 2.26
N VAL A 278 -9.56 21.29 2.93
CA VAL A 278 -9.27 21.51 4.36
C VAL A 278 -8.75 22.92 4.63
N ARG A 279 -7.91 23.50 3.75
CA ARG A 279 -7.42 24.87 3.88
C ARG A 279 -8.51 25.94 3.72
N ARG A 280 -9.58 25.64 2.97
CA ARG A 280 -10.70 26.58 2.77
C ARG A 280 -11.71 26.56 3.92
N VAL A 281 -11.69 25.53 4.75
CA VAL A 281 -12.65 25.33 5.86
C VAL A 281 -12.02 25.70 7.23
N ALA A 282 -10.70 25.78 7.32
CA ALA A 282 -9.95 26.22 8.51
C ALA A 282 -9.66 27.74 8.44
#